data_fede2bc1277e8d80ee166ab8ac9e12f2
#
_entry.id   fede2bc1277e8d80ee166ab8ac9e12f2
#
_cell.length_a   1.000
_cell.length_b   1.000
_cell.length_c   1.000
_cell.angle_alpha   90.00
_cell.angle_beta   90.00
_cell.angle_gamma   90.00
#
_symmetry.space_group_name_H-M   'P 1'
#
loop_
_entity.id
_entity.type
_entity.pdbx_description
1 polymer ?
#
loop_
_entity_poly.entity_id
_entity_poly.type
_entity_poly.pdbx_seq_one_letter_code
_entity_poly.pdbx_strand_id
1 'polypeptide(L)'
;QFLSNIDVKIMEEPSGYSQENIKKIMAKYDAEAKKINSERQDWQKEQTVIFTLSESFSDPSRLKDITLNNNPFPFITQLSKETTSGLMLSSGYGGGTANMEWQSLTGMDLSNLGATLPVPYTQLVNKQKKTPTFLNLFDEAVAIHPFSANTYSRLNVFEKFGFDKFHYIGSPDGLNYTQKIEANPYISDEAAYQETVDAINATEGKTQFIQLSTMQNHMPYNNYYKEDTFDFEGAGVSESNRNQMKT
;
A
#
# COMPACT_ATOMS: atom_id res chain seq x y z
N GLN A 1 -9.31 31.09 6.99
CA GLN A 1 -8.79 29.70 6.88
C GLN A 1 -7.51 29.60 6.05
N PHE A 2 -7.24 30.47 5.09
CA PHE A 2 -6.03 30.42 4.25
C PHE A 2 -4.76 30.91 5.00
N LEU A 3 -4.89 31.82 5.93
CA LEU A 3 -3.77 32.42 6.69
C LEU A 3 -3.37 31.60 7.92
N SER A 4 -4.23 30.73 8.43
CA SER A 4 -3.93 29.89 9.60
C SER A 4 -2.99 28.71 9.30
N ASN A 5 -2.68 28.43 8.03
CA ASN A 5 -1.81 27.33 7.61
C ASN A 5 -0.35 27.74 7.30
N ILE A 6 -0.01 29.03 7.46
CA ILE A 6 1.32 29.52 7.07
C ILE A 6 2.39 29.24 8.14
N ASP A 7 1.98 29.00 9.39
CA ASP A 7 2.89 28.80 10.53
C ASP A 7 2.57 27.55 11.38
N VAL A 8 1.99 26.51 10.79
CA VAL A 8 1.75 25.27 11.54
C VAL A 8 3.08 24.56 11.75
N LYS A 9 3.58 24.59 12.98
CA LYS A 9 4.64 23.70 13.43
C LYS A 9 4.23 22.27 13.13
N ILE A 10 4.95 21.62 12.23
CA ILE A 10 4.61 20.27 11.77
C ILE A 10 4.65 19.28 12.94
N MET A 11 5.62 19.46 13.83
CA MET A 11 5.77 18.67 15.06
C MET A 11 6.54 19.51 16.08
N GLU A 12 6.24 19.38 17.36
CA GLU A 12 7.05 20.00 18.39
C GLU A 12 8.37 19.23 18.54
N GLU A 13 9.44 19.98 18.80
CA GLU A 13 10.74 19.40 19.09
C GLU A 13 10.67 18.63 20.42
N PRO A 14 10.98 17.31 20.43
CA PRO A 14 10.92 16.52 21.65
C PRO A 14 11.92 17.04 22.70
N SER A 15 11.57 16.90 23.97
CA SER A 15 12.49 17.23 25.06
C SER A 15 13.78 16.40 24.93
N GLY A 16 14.93 17.08 25.05
CA GLY A 16 16.23 16.41 24.90
C GLY A 16 16.67 16.16 23.46
N TYR A 17 16.03 16.76 22.47
CA TYR A 17 16.48 16.71 21.09
C TYR A 17 17.85 17.41 20.96
N SER A 18 18.89 16.63 20.76
CA SER A 18 20.25 17.12 20.58
C SER A 18 21.07 16.14 19.76
N GLN A 19 22.12 16.65 19.10
CA GLN A 19 23.02 15.80 18.31
C GLN A 19 23.64 14.68 19.17
N GLU A 20 23.97 14.95 20.42
CA GLU A 20 24.53 13.98 21.34
C GLU A 20 23.54 12.85 21.65
N ASN A 21 22.29 13.20 21.97
CA ASN A 21 21.25 12.21 22.26
C ASN A 21 20.89 11.38 21.01
N ILE A 22 20.82 12.00 19.85
CA ILE A 22 20.59 11.27 18.58
C ILE A 22 21.73 10.27 18.34
N LYS A 23 23.00 10.66 18.53
CA LYS A 23 24.14 9.72 18.40
C LYS A 23 24.07 8.55 19.41
N LYS A 24 23.65 8.81 20.65
CA LYS A 24 23.45 7.75 21.64
C LYS A 24 22.36 6.77 21.23
N ILE A 25 21.23 7.30 20.74
CA ILE A 25 20.10 6.48 20.25
C ILE A 25 20.55 5.63 19.05
N MET A 26 21.22 6.24 18.08
CA MET A 26 21.76 5.52 16.92
C MET A 26 22.71 4.40 17.34
N ALA A 27 23.69 4.69 18.20
CA ALA A 27 24.64 3.68 18.66
C ALA A 27 23.96 2.51 19.41
N LYS A 28 22.92 2.77 20.19
CA LYS A 28 22.11 1.74 20.85
C LYS A 28 21.46 0.82 19.83
N TYR A 29 20.76 1.37 18.85
CA TYR A 29 20.04 0.57 17.87
C TYR A 29 20.95 -0.08 16.83
N ASP A 30 22.10 0.50 16.51
CA ASP A 30 23.14 -0.14 15.70
C ASP A 30 23.69 -1.39 16.39
N ALA A 31 23.89 -1.34 17.71
CA ALA A 31 24.33 -2.50 18.49
C ALA A 31 23.26 -3.60 18.50
N GLU A 32 21.98 -3.22 18.68
CA GLU A 32 20.87 -4.17 18.66
C GLU A 32 20.68 -4.79 17.27
N ALA A 33 20.74 -4.00 16.21
CA ALA A 33 20.69 -4.48 14.84
C ALA A 33 21.83 -5.47 14.53
N LYS A 34 23.06 -5.18 14.95
CA LYS A 34 24.19 -6.10 14.81
C LYS A 34 23.96 -7.44 15.51
N LYS A 35 23.40 -7.40 16.72
CA LYS A 35 23.06 -8.61 17.47
C LYS A 35 22.01 -9.43 16.71
N ILE A 36 20.90 -8.82 16.29
CA ILE A 36 19.85 -9.49 15.53
C ILE A 36 20.42 -10.08 14.24
N ASN A 37 21.22 -9.31 13.51
CA ASN A 37 21.78 -9.75 12.24
C ASN A 37 22.80 -10.90 12.39
N SER A 38 23.49 -11.01 13.52
CA SER A 38 24.40 -12.13 13.78
C SER A 38 23.68 -13.47 13.94
N GLU A 39 22.39 -13.44 14.25
CA GLU A 39 21.54 -14.63 14.42
C GLU A 39 20.72 -14.96 13.15
N ARG A 40 20.73 -14.08 12.14
CA ARG A 40 20.03 -14.27 10.87
C ARG A 40 20.87 -15.04 9.88
N GLN A 41 20.16 -15.80 9.02
CA GLN A 41 20.79 -16.37 7.84
C GLN A 41 21.11 -15.28 6.81
N ASP A 42 22.11 -15.53 5.98
CA ASP A 42 22.43 -14.63 4.89
C ASP A 42 21.24 -14.42 3.96
N TRP A 43 21.09 -13.20 3.48
CA TRP A 43 20.10 -12.84 2.47
C TRP A 43 20.35 -13.67 1.22
N GLN A 44 19.34 -14.44 0.81
CA GLN A 44 19.47 -15.25 -0.39
C GLN A 44 19.47 -14.36 -1.64
N LYS A 45 20.35 -14.66 -2.57
CA LYS A 45 20.38 -14.01 -3.88
C LYS A 45 19.10 -14.38 -4.68
N GLU A 46 18.72 -13.49 -5.59
CA GLU A 46 17.61 -13.72 -6.53
C GLU A 46 16.21 -13.82 -5.86
N GLN A 47 16.04 -13.27 -4.67
CA GLN A 47 14.73 -13.20 -4.05
C GLN A 47 13.88 -12.06 -4.62
N THR A 48 12.60 -12.38 -4.86
CA THR A 48 11.57 -11.38 -5.17
C THR A 48 10.63 -11.23 -3.99
N VAL A 49 10.48 -10.00 -3.52
CA VAL A 49 9.49 -9.64 -2.50
C VAL A 49 8.43 -8.75 -3.12
N ILE A 50 7.18 -9.14 -3.00
CA ILE A 50 6.05 -8.41 -3.56
C ILE A 50 5.14 -7.96 -2.42
N PHE A 51 4.92 -6.66 -2.33
CA PHE A 51 3.88 -6.09 -1.48
C PHE A 51 2.70 -5.70 -2.35
N THR A 52 1.58 -6.39 -2.16
CA THR A 52 0.33 -6.04 -2.83
C THR A 52 -0.61 -5.36 -1.85
N LEU A 53 -0.91 -4.09 -2.11
CA LEU A 53 -1.98 -3.37 -1.48
C LEU A 53 -3.20 -3.45 -2.39
N SER A 54 -4.12 -4.36 -2.06
CA SER A 54 -5.38 -4.50 -2.78
C SER A 54 -6.34 -3.42 -2.29
N GLU A 55 -6.52 -2.40 -3.11
CA GLU A 55 -7.31 -1.21 -2.76
C GLU A 55 -8.76 -1.58 -2.45
N SER A 56 -9.25 -1.10 -1.30
CA SER A 56 -10.62 -1.33 -0.80
C SER A 56 -11.06 -2.80 -0.69
N PHE A 57 -10.12 -3.75 -0.74
CA PHE A 57 -10.43 -5.16 -0.54
C PHE A 57 -10.87 -5.42 0.90
N SER A 58 -12.03 -6.01 1.06
CA SER A 58 -12.60 -6.33 2.38
C SER A 58 -13.43 -7.61 2.34
N ASP A 59 -13.50 -8.30 3.48
CA ASP A 59 -14.30 -9.51 3.63
C ASP A 59 -15.72 -9.17 4.14
N PRO A 60 -16.75 -9.23 3.29
CA PRO A 60 -18.11 -8.92 3.68
C PRO A 60 -18.69 -9.95 4.69
N SER A 61 -18.13 -11.15 4.79
CA SER A 61 -18.57 -12.15 5.79
C SER A 61 -18.36 -11.70 7.24
N ARG A 62 -17.54 -10.67 7.45
CA ARG A 62 -17.28 -10.08 8.78
C ARG A 62 -18.31 -9.06 9.22
N LEU A 63 -19.22 -8.69 8.35
CA LEU A 63 -20.31 -7.78 8.69
C LEU A 63 -21.33 -8.52 9.56
N LYS A 64 -21.76 -7.88 10.65
CA LYS A 64 -22.81 -8.41 11.50
C LYS A 64 -24.14 -8.43 10.76
N ASP A 65 -24.93 -9.42 11.03
CA ASP A 65 -26.31 -9.55 10.50
C ASP A 65 -26.39 -9.64 8.97
N ILE A 66 -25.28 -10.05 8.33
CA ILE A 66 -25.18 -10.34 6.89
C ILE A 66 -24.89 -11.83 6.71
N THR A 67 -25.66 -12.49 5.86
CA THR A 67 -25.42 -13.86 5.42
C THR A 67 -25.16 -13.88 3.93
N LEU A 68 -24.00 -14.41 3.53
CA LEU A 68 -23.64 -14.52 2.12
C LEU A 68 -24.21 -15.81 1.53
N ASN A 69 -24.67 -15.75 0.27
CA ASN A 69 -25.15 -16.94 -0.45
C ASN A 69 -23.99 -17.85 -0.90
N ASN A 70 -22.81 -17.27 -1.11
CA ASN A 70 -21.59 -17.98 -1.46
C ASN A 70 -20.36 -17.20 -0.96
N ASN A 71 -19.18 -17.82 -1.07
CA ASN A 71 -17.92 -17.14 -0.76
C ASN A 71 -17.48 -16.29 -1.96
N PRO A 72 -17.36 -14.96 -1.85
CA PRO A 72 -16.96 -14.11 -2.95
C PRO A 72 -15.49 -14.27 -3.38
N PHE A 73 -14.61 -14.83 -2.53
CA PHE A 73 -13.19 -15.05 -2.84
C PHE A 73 -12.68 -16.41 -2.37
N PRO A 74 -13.14 -17.49 -3.01
CA PRO A 74 -12.83 -18.86 -2.58
C PRO A 74 -11.32 -19.16 -2.62
N PHE A 75 -10.59 -18.62 -3.60
CA PHE A 75 -9.15 -18.80 -3.72
C PHE A 75 -8.39 -18.21 -2.52
N ILE A 76 -8.66 -16.95 -2.16
CA ILE A 76 -8.02 -16.29 -1.00
C ILE A 76 -8.38 -17.02 0.31
N THR A 77 -9.62 -17.46 0.44
CA THR A 77 -10.06 -18.24 1.59
C THR A 77 -9.31 -19.58 1.70
N GLN A 78 -9.03 -20.24 0.59
CA GLN A 78 -8.23 -21.46 0.59
C GLN A 78 -6.76 -21.15 0.91
N LEU A 79 -6.18 -20.18 0.23
CA LEU A 79 -4.79 -19.78 0.43
C LEU A 79 -4.50 -19.37 1.87
N SER A 80 -5.45 -18.72 2.53
CA SER A 80 -5.31 -18.30 3.94
C SER A 80 -5.18 -19.48 4.92
N LYS A 81 -5.60 -20.68 4.53
CA LYS A 81 -5.44 -21.91 5.34
C LYS A 81 -4.09 -22.58 5.12
N GLU A 82 -3.43 -22.29 4.01
CA GLU A 82 -2.19 -22.92 3.57
C GLU A 82 -0.96 -22.06 3.81
N THR A 83 -1.16 -20.75 4.00
CA THR A 83 -0.09 -19.77 4.19
C THR A 83 -0.29 -18.94 5.46
N THR A 84 0.72 -18.14 5.82
CA THR A 84 0.58 -17.18 6.93
C THR A 84 -0.49 -16.15 6.58
N SER A 85 -1.52 -16.07 7.40
CA SER A 85 -2.63 -15.15 7.23
C SER A 85 -3.13 -14.59 8.56
N GLY A 86 -3.84 -13.48 8.53
CA GLY A 86 -4.41 -12.86 9.72
C GLY A 86 -5.04 -11.51 9.43
N LEU A 87 -5.57 -10.90 10.49
CA LEU A 87 -6.10 -9.55 10.43
C LEU A 87 -5.01 -8.56 10.82
N MET A 88 -4.88 -7.51 10.03
CA MET A 88 -4.01 -6.39 10.32
C MET A 88 -4.85 -5.14 10.56
N LEU A 89 -4.50 -4.38 11.60
CA LEU A 89 -5.15 -3.10 11.86
C LEU A 89 -4.72 -2.11 10.77
N SER A 90 -5.71 -1.62 10.00
CA SER A 90 -5.49 -0.52 9.06
C SER A 90 -5.75 0.80 9.78
N SER A 91 -4.81 1.73 9.69
CA SER A 91 -5.00 3.11 10.16
C SER A 91 -5.70 4.01 9.12
N GLY A 92 -5.98 3.46 7.92
CA GLY A 92 -6.79 4.13 6.89
C GLY A 92 -8.28 3.94 7.17
N TYR A 93 -8.97 5.00 7.57
CA TYR A 93 -10.42 4.98 7.77
C TYR A 93 -11.11 5.64 6.57
N GLY A 94 -11.80 4.84 5.77
CA GLY A 94 -12.50 5.32 4.57
C GLY A 94 -11.59 5.94 3.51
N GLY A 95 -10.36 5.45 3.39
CA GLY A 95 -9.30 5.96 2.50
C GLY A 95 -7.94 5.95 3.18
N GLY A 96 -6.96 6.66 2.59
CA GLY A 96 -5.64 6.79 3.20
C GLY A 96 -4.65 5.72 2.73
N THR A 97 -4.78 5.22 1.51
CA THR A 97 -3.86 4.29 0.85
C THR A 97 -2.40 4.70 1.00
N ALA A 98 -2.09 5.99 0.82
CA ALA A 98 -0.75 6.53 1.01
C ALA A 98 -0.19 6.32 2.43
N ASN A 99 -1.05 6.27 3.44
CA ASN A 99 -0.64 5.99 4.81
C ASN A 99 -0.28 4.51 5.01
N MET A 100 -0.99 3.62 4.33
CA MET A 100 -0.66 2.19 4.34
C MET A 100 0.65 1.93 3.60
N GLU A 101 0.81 2.54 2.42
CA GLU A 101 2.07 2.49 1.67
C GLU A 101 3.23 3.03 2.51
N TRP A 102 3.06 4.19 3.17
CA TRP A 102 4.11 4.79 3.99
C TRP A 102 4.52 3.88 5.16
N GLN A 103 3.56 3.33 5.91
CA GLN A 103 3.85 2.44 7.03
C GLN A 103 4.53 1.14 6.59
N SER A 104 4.05 0.52 5.51
CA SER A 104 4.61 -0.74 5.00
C SER A 104 6.03 -0.56 4.45
N LEU A 105 6.31 0.55 3.77
CA LEU A 105 7.60 0.79 3.11
C LEU A 105 8.67 1.38 4.05
N THR A 106 8.27 2.13 5.06
CA THR A 106 9.20 2.73 6.03
C THR A 106 9.34 1.91 7.31
N GLY A 107 8.37 1.06 7.62
CA GLY A 107 8.27 0.36 8.91
C GLY A 107 7.89 1.29 10.08
N MET A 108 7.47 2.53 9.81
CA MET A 108 7.13 3.50 10.84
C MET A 108 5.61 3.56 11.05
N ASP A 109 5.18 3.48 12.30
CA ASP A 109 3.79 3.64 12.68
C ASP A 109 3.39 5.14 12.69
N LEU A 110 2.20 5.45 12.20
CA LEU A 110 1.64 6.81 12.19
C LEU A 110 1.46 7.39 13.60
N SER A 111 1.29 6.56 14.61
CA SER A 111 1.19 7.00 16.01
C SER A 111 2.45 7.72 16.51
N ASN A 112 3.59 7.51 15.84
CA ASN A 112 4.84 8.24 16.12
C ASN A 112 4.84 9.66 15.56
N LEU A 113 3.85 10.02 14.75
CA LEU A 113 3.72 11.34 14.15
C LEU A 113 2.68 12.17 14.93
N GLY A 114 2.90 13.48 14.98
CA GLY A 114 1.92 14.39 15.57
C GLY A 114 0.60 14.42 14.78
N ALA A 115 -0.49 14.78 15.44
CA ALA A 115 -1.82 14.90 14.84
C ALA A 115 -1.87 15.89 13.65
N THR A 116 -0.87 16.74 13.51
CA THR A 116 -0.69 17.67 12.40
C THR A 116 -0.09 17.04 11.14
N LEU A 117 0.32 15.76 11.22
CA LEU A 117 0.89 14.98 10.13
C LEU A 117 0.01 13.76 9.74
N PRO A 118 -1.27 13.95 9.43
CA PRO A 118 -2.17 12.83 9.09
C PRO A 118 -1.82 12.15 7.77
N VAL A 119 -1.06 12.80 6.87
CA VAL A 119 -0.65 12.24 5.57
C VAL A 119 0.84 12.50 5.33
N PRO A 120 1.73 11.59 5.77
CA PRO A 120 3.19 11.76 5.63
C PRO A 120 3.67 12.02 4.21
N TYR A 121 3.06 11.42 3.20
CA TYR A 121 3.42 11.60 1.79
C TYR A 121 3.48 13.08 1.39
N THR A 122 2.43 13.82 1.68
CA THR A 122 2.30 15.23 1.26
C THR A 122 2.91 16.21 2.26
N GLN A 123 2.95 15.86 3.53
CA GLN A 123 3.31 16.79 4.61
C GLN A 123 4.75 16.61 5.10
N LEU A 124 5.29 15.40 5.07
CA LEU A 124 6.63 15.07 5.56
C LEU A 124 7.59 14.75 4.42
N VAL A 125 7.30 13.72 3.61
CA VAL A 125 8.20 13.21 2.57
C VAL A 125 8.60 14.29 1.57
N ASN A 126 7.65 15.13 1.16
CA ASN A 126 7.92 16.24 0.23
C ASN A 126 8.99 17.21 0.73
N LYS A 127 9.21 17.31 2.05
CA LYS A 127 10.20 18.20 2.67
C LYS A 127 11.55 17.53 2.92
N GLN A 128 11.63 16.21 2.77
CA GLN A 128 12.85 15.44 2.95
C GLN A 128 13.62 15.36 1.62
N LYS A 129 14.94 15.20 1.70
CA LYS A 129 15.77 14.88 0.52
C LYS A 129 15.65 13.41 0.13
N LYS A 130 15.58 12.54 1.12
CA LYS A 130 15.42 11.09 1.02
C LYS A 130 14.67 10.60 2.26
N THR A 131 13.78 9.65 2.09
CA THR A 131 13.07 9.01 3.20
C THR A 131 13.67 7.62 3.42
N PRO A 132 14.05 7.24 4.65
CA PRO A 132 14.51 5.90 4.94
C PRO A 132 13.43 4.86 4.66
N THR A 133 13.78 3.86 3.87
CA THR A 133 12.95 2.70 3.55
C THR A 133 13.84 1.46 3.54
N PHE A 134 13.27 0.27 3.47
CA PHE A 134 14.04 -0.96 3.29
C PHE A 134 14.35 -1.28 1.80
N LEU A 135 13.91 -0.44 0.86
CA LEU A 135 14.11 -0.67 -0.58
C LEU A 135 15.59 -0.79 -0.96
N ASN A 136 16.46 -0.11 -0.24
CA ASN A 136 17.92 -0.19 -0.44
C ASN A 136 18.54 -1.56 -0.11
N LEU A 137 17.76 -2.51 0.38
CA LEU A 137 18.18 -3.91 0.57
C LEU A 137 18.09 -4.73 -0.71
N PHE A 138 17.44 -4.21 -1.76
CA PHE A 138 17.22 -4.87 -3.03
C PHE A 138 18.07 -4.24 -4.13
N ASP A 139 18.42 -5.05 -5.13
CA ASP A 139 19.15 -4.57 -6.33
C ASP A 139 18.24 -3.72 -7.24
N GLU A 140 16.93 -4.00 -7.22
CA GLU A 140 15.93 -3.23 -7.96
C GLU A 140 14.60 -3.15 -7.20
N ALA A 141 14.01 -1.96 -7.16
CA ALA A 141 12.71 -1.70 -6.56
C ALA A 141 11.76 -1.07 -7.61
N VAL A 142 10.62 -1.73 -7.85
CA VAL A 142 9.62 -1.30 -8.84
C VAL A 142 8.30 -1.02 -8.15
N ALA A 143 7.70 0.12 -8.45
CA ALA A 143 6.33 0.44 -8.06
C ALA A 143 5.39 0.30 -9.26
N ILE A 144 4.19 -0.25 -9.02
CA ILE A 144 3.12 -0.41 -10.01
C ILE A 144 1.83 0.12 -9.41
N HIS A 145 1.21 1.08 -10.09
CA HIS A 145 -0.08 1.63 -9.71
C HIS A 145 -0.91 1.89 -10.98
N PRO A 146 -1.90 1.05 -11.30
CA PRO A 146 -2.65 1.15 -12.55
C PRO A 146 -3.64 2.33 -12.55
N PHE A 147 -3.17 3.49 -12.14
CA PHE A 147 -3.90 4.74 -12.06
C PHE A 147 -2.97 5.95 -12.27
N SER A 148 -3.48 7.16 -12.06
CA SER A 148 -2.68 8.40 -12.13
C SER A 148 -1.73 8.53 -10.94
N ALA A 149 -0.48 8.87 -11.20
CA ALA A 149 0.51 9.16 -10.16
C ALA A 149 0.35 10.52 -9.47
N ASN A 150 -0.61 11.35 -9.90
CA ASN A 150 -0.79 12.69 -9.35
C ASN A 150 -1.39 12.68 -7.93
N THR A 151 -2.07 11.59 -7.54
CA THR A 151 -2.60 11.45 -6.18
C THR A 151 -1.47 11.28 -5.18
N TYR A 152 -1.57 11.96 -4.04
CA TYR A 152 -0.60 11.91 -2.93
C TYR A 152 0.86 12.25 -3.31
N SER A 153 1.08 12.93 -4.45
CA SER A 153 2.43 13.27 -4.93
C SER A 153 3.34 12.04 -5.15
N ARG A 154 2.79 10.89 -5.55
CA ARG A 154 3.51 9.62 -5.64
C ARG A 154 4.79 9.69 -6.47
N LEU A 155 4.83 10.46 -7.56
CA LEU A 155 6.06 10.63 -8.35
C LEU A 155 7.24 11.08 -7.49
N ASN A 156 7.06 12.18 -6.77
CA ASN A 156 8.12 12.72 -5.90
C ASN A 156 8.38 11.84 -4.66
N VAL A 157 7.32 11.22 -4.13
CA VAL A 157 7.43 10.35 -2.95
C VAL A 157 8.19 9.07 -3.26
N PHE A 158 7.86 8.40 -4.35
CA PHE A 158 8.51 7.14 -4.73
C PHE A 158 9.97 7.34 -5.15
N GLU A 159 10.31 8.47 -5.79
CA GLU A 159 11.69 8.86 -6.00
C GLU A 159 12.47 8.98 -4.67
N LYS A 160 11.88 9.65 -3.68
CA LYS A 160 12.51 9.83 -2.36
C LYS A 160 12.55 8.56 -1.51
N PHE A 161 11.68 7.62 -1.78
CA PHE A 161 11.70 6.28 -1.17
C PHE A 161 12.80 5.40 -1.76
N GLY A 162 13.22 5.67 -2.99
CA GLY A 162 14.27 4.94 -3.67
C GLY A 162 13.75 3.85 -4.60
N PHE A 163 12.55 4.01 -5.15
CA PHE A 163 12.13 3.18 -6.28
C PHE A 163 12.93 3.52 -7.53
N ASP A 164 13.38 2.50 -8.25
CA ASP A 164 14.11 2.64 -9.52
C ASP A 164 13.16 2.87 -10.69
N LYS A 165 11.97 2.27 -10.64
CA LYS A 165 10.95 2.38 -11.69
C LYS A 165 9.56 2.58 -11.06
N PHE A 166 8.71 3.32 -11.77
CA PHE A 166 7.32 3.48 -11.39
C PHE A 166 6.41 3.41 -12.61
N HIS A 167 5.64 2.32 -12.72
CA HIS A 167 4.67 2.07 -13.77
C HIS A 167 3.29 2.58 -13.35
N TYR A 168 2.74 3.51 -14.12
CA TYR A 168 1.42 4.13 -13.88
C TYR A 168 0.80 4.61 -15.19
N ILE A 169 -0.47 5.00 -15.19
CA ILE A 169 -1.12 5.57 -16.39
C ILE A 169 -0.42 6.89 -16.76
N GLY A 170 0.25 6.90 -17.91
CA GLY A 170 1.00 8.04 -18.41
C GLY A 170 2.47 8.11 -17.97
N SER A 171 3.01 7.04 -17.37
CA SER A 171 4.46 6.92 -17.16
C SER A 171 5.20 6.83 -18.50
N PRO A 172 6.51 7.19 -18.54
CA PRO A 172 7.29 7.12 -19.78
C PRO A 172 7.26 5.74 -20.44
N ASP A 173 7.35 4.68 -19.64
CA ASP A 173 7.31 3.29 -20.12
C ASP A 173 5.87 2.77 -20.27
N GLY A 174 4.87 3.52 -19.75
CA GLY A 174 3.47 3.15 -19.80
C GLY A 174 3.11 1.99 -18.88
N LEU A 175 1.91 1.45 -19.11
CA LEU A 175 1.45 0.14 -18.63
C LEU A 175 1.17 -0.72 -19.85
N ASN A 176 1.67 -1.96 -19.84
CA ASN A 176 1.43 -2.92 -20.93
C ASN A 176 -0.02 -3.43 -20.90
N TYR A 177 -0.60 -3.52 -19.71
CA TYR A 177 -1.93 -4.09 -19.47
C TYR A 177 -2.86 -3.04 -18.89
N THR A 178 -3.93 -2.72 -19.63
CA THR A 178 -4.89 -1.67 -19.27
C THR A 178 -6.35 -2.14 -19.36
N GLN A 179 -6.56 -3.45 -19.41
CA GLN A 179 -7.87 -4.07 -19.52
C GLN A 179 -8.73 -3.74 -18.30
N LYS A 180 -10.02 -3.56 -18.55
CA LYS A 180 -11.03 -3.31 -17.53
C LYS A 180 -12.08 -4.39 -17.58
N ILE A 181 -12.82 -4.57 -16.50
CA ILE A 181 -13.94 -5.50 -16.45
C ILE A 181 -15.23 -4.72 -16.68
N GLU A 182 -15.95 -5.04 -17.76
CA GLU A 182 -17.23 -4.45 -18.14
C GLU A 182 -17.28 -2.89 -18.02
N ALA A 183 -18.15 -2.36 -17.18
CA ALA A 183 -18.31 -0.92 -16.98
C ALA A 183 -17.42 -0.33 -15.87
N ASN A 184 -16.57 -1.15 -15.23
CA ASN A 184 -15.66 -0.65 -14.19
C ASN A 184 -14.71 0.40 -14.78
N PRO A 185 -14.61 1.60 -14.18
CA PRO A 185 -13.75 2.67 -14.70
C PRO A 185 -12.25 2.39 -14.53
N TYR A 186 -11.88 1.45 -13.66
CA TYR A 186 -10.50 1.16 -13.30
C TYR A 186 -9.93 -0.03 -14.08
N ILE A 187 -8.62 -0.08 -14.17
CA ILE A 187 -7.88 -1.22 -14.71
C ILE A 187 -8.09 -2.41 -13.78
N SER A 188 -8.29 -3.59 -14.36
CA SER A 188 -8.55 -4.82 -13.60
C SER A 188 -7.33 -5.26 -12.77
N ASP A 189 -7.59 -5.97 -11.69
CA ASP A 189 -6.54 -6.58 -10.89
C ASP A 189 -5.76 -7.60 -11.70
N GLU A 190 -6.42 -8.36 -12.59
CA GLU A 190 -5.74 -9.28 -13.52
C GLU A 190 -4.68 -8.56 -14.36
N ALA A 191 -5.03 -7.43 -14.96
CA ALA A 191 -4.10 -6.61 -15.74
C ALA A 191 -2.94 -6.08 -14.88
N ALA A 192 -3.24 -5.64 -13.65
CA ALA A 192 -2.22 -5.17 -12.71
C ALA A 192 -1.27 -6.28 -12.24
N TYR A 193 -1.78 -7.48 -12.04
CA TYR A 193 -0.95 -8.66 -11.72
C TYR A 193 -0.11 -9.10 -12.92
N GLN A 194 -0.62 -9.00 -14.14
CA GLN A 194 0.18 -9.31 -15.33
C GLN A 194 1.35 -8.33 -15.50
N GLU A 195 1.14 -7.04 -15.24
CA GLU A 195 2.22 -6.04 -15.19
C GLU A 195 3.28 -6.40 -14.13
N THR A 196 2.84 -6.93 -12.99
CA THR A 196 3.73 -7.41 -11.92
C THR A 196 4.55 -8.61 -12.38
N VAL A 197 3.96 -9.56 -13.10
CA VAL A 197 4.67 -10.73 -13.66
C VAL A 197 5.75 -10.28 -14.66
N ASP A 198 5.44 -9.31 -15.51
CA ASP A 198 6.42 -8.76 -16.44
C ASP A 198 7.58 -8.07 -15.71
N ALA A 199 7.29 -7.32 -14.65
CA ALA A 199 8.32 -6.69 -13.82
C ALA A 199 9.24 -7.73 -13.14
N ILE A 200 8.68 -8.84 -12.64
CA ILE A 200 9.46 -9.96 -12.09
C ILE A 200 10.42 -10.51 -13.14
N ASN A 201 9.92 -10.80 -14.34
CA ASN A 201 10.70 -11.39 -15.42
C ASN A 201 11.78 -10.45 -15.99
N ALA A 202 11.57 -9.13 -15.91
CA ALA A 202 12.51 -8.13 -16.41
C ALA A 202 13.78 -8.02 -15.55
N THR A 203 13.80 -8.57 -14.34
CA THR A 203 14.89 -8.41 -13.36
C THR A 203 15.45 -9.77 -12.92
N GLU A 204 15.57 -10.71 -13.84
CA GLU A 204 16.12 -12.03 -13.57
C GLU A 204 17.55 -11.96 -13.00
N GLY A 205 17.84 -12.79 -12.01
CA GLY A 205 19.18 -12.92 -11.40
C GLY A 205 19.54 -11.85 -10.38
N LYS A 206 18.58 -11.02 -9.93
CA LYS A 206 18.79 -9.98 -8.91
C LYS A 206 17.77 -10.14 -7.77
N THR A 207 18.09 -9.56 -6.63
CA THR A 207 17.09 -9.33 -5.60
C THR A 207 16.17 -8.20 -6.01
N GLN A 208 14.86 -8.39 -5.92
CA GLN A 208 13.90 -7.38 -6.35
C GLN A 208 12.75 -7.19 -5.36
N PHE A 209 12.31 -5.95 -5.28
CA PHE A 209 11.12 -5.57 -4.53
C PHE A 209 10.08 -4.97 -5.47
N ILE A 210 8.84 -5.42 -5.37
CA ILE A 210 7.73 -4.88 -6.16
C ILE A 210 6.62 -4.42 -5.23
N GLN A 211 6.24 -3.15 -5.35
CA GLN A 211 5.04 -2.59 -4.74
C GLN A 211 3.93 -2.52 -5.78
N LEU A 212 2.87 -3.30 -5.59
CA LEU A 212 1.65 -3.17 -6.36
C LEU A 212 0.54 -2.54 -5.52
N SER A 213 -0.05 -1.44 -6.00
CA SER A 213 -1.27 -0.87 -5.42
C SER A 213 -2.37 -0.93 -6.47
N THR A 214 -3.35 -1.83 -6.31
CA THR A 214 -4.42 -2.05 -7.30
C THR A 214 -5.49 -0.97 -7.28
N MET A 215 -6.44 -1.00 -8.22
CA MET A 215 -7.50 0.00 -8.33
C MET A 215 -8.89 -0.57 -8.62
N GLN A 216 -9.03 -1.83 -9.00
CA GLN A 216 -10.30 -2.41 -9.45
C GLN A 216 -11.44 -2.18 -8.45
N ASN A 217 -11.15 -2.35 -7.16
CA ASN A 217 -12.16 -2.26 -6.09
C ASN A 217 -12.27 -0.84 -5.48
N HIS A 218 -11.69 0.18 -6.11
CA HIS A 218 -11.79 1.54 -5.61
C HIS A 218 -13.16 2.16 -5.89
N MET A 219 -13.69 2.91 -4.92
CA MET A 219 -14.94 3.65 -5.10
C MET A 219 -14.87 4.59 -6.32
N PRO A 220 -16.00 5.00 -6.95
CA PRO A 220 -17.39 4.71 -6.56
C PRO A 220 -17.85 3.32 -6.99
N TYR A 221 -18.84 2.77 -6.28
CA TYR A 221 -19.44 1.47 -6.56
C TYR A 221 -20.80 1.70 -7.22
N ASN A 222 -20.88 1.50 -8.53
CA ASN A 222 -22.04 1.90 -9.34
C ASN A 222 -22.64 0.75 -10.16
N ASN A 223 -22.64 -0.46 -9.60
CA ASN A 223 -23.21 -1.63 -10.28
C ASN A 223 -22.58 -1.85 -11.67
N TYR A 224 -21.29 -2.03 -11.71
CA TYR A 224 -20.51 -2.11 -12.94
C TYR A 224 -20.64 -3.45 -13.67
N TYR A 225 -21.05 -4.51 -12.96
CA TYR A 225 -21.08 -5.88 -13.49
C TYR A 225 -22.51 -6.31 -13.84
N LYS A 226 -22.65 -7.04 -14.94
CA LYS A 226 -23.95 -7.50 -15.46
C LYS A 226 -24.48 -8.72 -14.73
N GLU A 227 -23.54 -9.58 -14.29
CA GLU A 227 -23.88 -10.82 -13.60
C GLU A 227 -23.54 -10.70 -12.11
N ASP A 228 -24.54 -10.93 -11.27
CA ASP A 228 -24.36 -11.06 -9.83
C ASP A 228 -23.83 -12.45 -9.49
N THR A 229 -22.52 -12.58 -9.34
CA THR A 229 -21.90 -13.82 -8.89
C THR A 229 -22.03 -14.04 -7.37
N PHE A 230 -22.45 -13.03 -6.66
CA PHE A 230 -22.50 -12.95 -5.21
C PHE A 230 -23.76 -12.20 -4.77
N ASP A 231 -24.44 -12.70 -3.76
CA ASP A 231 -25.56 -12.04 -3.10
C ASP A 231 -25.55 -12.30 -1.59
N PHE A 232 -26.33 -11.55 -0.85
CA PHE A 232 -26.40 -11.65 0.60
C PHE A 232 -27.78 -11.28 1.11
N GLU A 233 -28.10 -11.82 2.29
CA GLU A 233 -29.28 -11.48 3.08
C GLU A 233 -28.87 -10.71 4.33
N GLY A 234 -29.68 -9.74 4.73
CA GLY A 234 -29.43 -8.97 5.95
C GLY A 234 -30.53 -7.96 6.22
N ALA A 235 -30.86 -7.80 7.50
CA ALA A 235 -31.86 -6.83 7.93
C ALA A 235 -31.33 -5.39 7.80
N GLY A 236 -32.15 -4.48 7.24
CA GLY A 236 -31.85 -3.05 7.19
C GLY A 236 -30.90 -2.62 6.08
N VAL A 237 -30.52 -3.50 5.16
CA VAL A 237 -29.69 -3.14 4.00
C VAL A 237 -30.61 -2.60 2.90
N SER A 238 -30.36 -1.35 2.48
CA SER A 238 -31.09 -0.75 1.35
C SER A 238 -30.67 -1.42 0.04
N GLU A 239 -31.55 -1.36 -0.96
CA GLU A 239 -31.22 -1.85 -2.32
C GLU A 239 -29.99 -1.15 -2.89
N SER A 240 -29.84 0.15 -2.66
CA SER A 240 -28.65 0.92 -3.08
C SER A 240 -27.37 0.36 -2.45
N ASN A 241 -27.36 0.10 -1.15
CA ASN A 241 -26.20 -0.48 -0.47
C ASN A 241 -25.92 -1.91 -0.94
N ARG A 242 -26.99 -2.69 -1.20
CA ARG A 242 -26.85 -4.04 -1.76
C ARG A 242 -26.13 -4.00 -3.11
N ASN A 243 -26.55 -3.11 -4.00
CA ASN A 243 -25.93 -2.96 -5.33
C ASN A 243 -24.47 -2.49 -5.24
N GLN A 244 -24.15 -1.60 -4.30
CA GLN A 244 -22.76 -1.18 -4.05
C GLN A 244 -21.88 -2.31 -3.52
N MET A 245 -22.40 -3.17 -2.67
CA MET A 245 -21.63 -4.32 -2.13
C MET A 245 -21.38 -5.40 -3.17
N LYS A 246 -22.20 -5.50 -4.22
CA LYS A 246 -22.03 -6.44 -5.32
C LYS A 246 -21.04 -5.95 -6.40
N THR A 247 -20.67 -4.67 -6.35
CA THR A 247 -19.67 -4.09 -7.25
C THR A 247 -18.26 -4.31 -6.74
#